data_6fad857ab114d3b9ec8e4c45ac238d6e
#
_entry.id   6fad857ab114d3b9ec8e4c45ac238d6e
#
_cell.length_a   1.000
_cell.length_b   1.000
_cell.length_c   1.000
_cell.angle_alpha   90.00
_cell.angle_beta   90.00
_cell.angle_gamma   90.00
#
_symmetry.space_group_name_H-M   'P 1'
#
loop_
_entity.id
_entity.type
_entity.pdbx_description
1 polymer ?
#
loop_
_entity_poly.entity_id
_entity_poly.type
_entity_poly.pdbx_seq_one_letter_code
_entity_poly.pdbx_strand_id
1 'polypeptide(L)'
;MEHKGNGSLFIAFAALFWSTAGLFIKLITGWQTLAINGVTGAIAVVVMMICMKKTRIHFTKAVVFTAVNAALTSILFVMANRYTTAANAIAMHYTNPMFVVLFSAAIERKWPNKAQSALTVLIFLGILLSFADQIGGGNAWGNFLALVSGVTFACVFIGNQLPGASPQDASILAYVGNAVIGLPLAFFQPMPSALSWVGLIGMGLELGLAYTCFSIGVKRTSPVAASLISVLELVCNPIWVFLFLGERPSIFTLLGCIVILFGIVLNVMIENKQNEQARQPEAETISTK
;
A
#
# COMPACT_ATOMS: atom_id res chain seq x y z
N MET A 1 0.49 28.13 -2.31
CA MET A 1 1.31 27.30 -1.39
C MET A 1 0.43 26.23 -0.77
N GLU A 2 0.46 25.00 -1.29
CA GLU A 2 -0.31 23.91 -0.69
C GLU A 2 0.38 23.48 0.60
N HIS A 3 -0.36 23.40 1.70
CA HIS A 3 0.11 22.93 2.99
C HIS A 3 0.71 21.51 2.85
N LYS A 4 2.04 21.38 2.84
CA LYS A 4 2.76 20.09 2.90
C LYS A 4 2.55 19.34 4.23
N GLY A 5 1.78 19.90 5.17
CA GLY A 5 1.73 19.49 6.57
C GLY A 5 1.04 18.15 6.89
N ASN A 6 0.25 17.55 6.03
CA ASN A 6 -0.59 16.40 6.39
C ASN A 6 -0.43 15.16 5.48
N GLY A 7 0.62 15.08 4.65
CA GLY A 7 0.82 13.95 3.73
C GLY A 7 0.95 12.61 4.47
N SER A 8 1.81 12.56 5.47
CA SER A 8 2.05 11.35 6.29
C SER A 8 0.79 10.86 7.00
N LEU A 9 -0.08 11.79 7.47
CA LEU A 9 -1.37 11.43 8.08
C LEU A 9 -2.32 10.77 7.07
N PHE A 10 -2.39 11.27 5.83
CA PHE A 10 -3.20 10.64 4.78
C PHE A 10 -2.69 9.25 4.39
N ILE A 11 -1.36 9.05 4.35
CA ILE A 11 -0.80 7.71 4.14
C ILE A 11 -1.13 6.78 5.32
N ALA A 12 -1.07 7.27 6.56
CA ALA A 12 -1.45 6.50 7.74
C ALA A 12 -2.94 6.09 7.70
N PHE A 13 -3.84 6.99 7.28
CA PHE A 13 -5.25 6.63 7.06
C PHE A 13 -5.42 5.61 5.94
N ALA A 14 -4.67 5.72 4.85
CA ALA A 14 -4.69 4.72 3.79
C ALA A 14 -4.28 3.33 4.32
N ALA A 15 -3.18 3.27 5.09
CA ALA A 15 -2.72 2.04 5.72
C ALA A 15 -3.73 1.47 6.73
N LEU A 16 -4.42 2.34 7.49
CA LEU A 16 -5.48 1.92 8.41
C LEU A 16 -6.67 1.29 7.65
N PHE A 17 -7.09 1.86 6.53
CA PHE A 17 -8.11 1.24 5.68
C PHE A 17 -7.62 -0.09 5.12
N TRP A 18 -6.45 -0.16 4.48
CA TRP A 18 -5.90 -1.41 3.94
C TRP A 18 -5.78 -2.50 4.99
N SER A 19 -5.50 -2.15 6.26
CA SER A 19 -5.38 -3.13 7.34
C SER A 19 -6.66 -3.92 7.61
N THR A 20 -7.82 -3.45 7.15
CA THR A 20 -9.10 -4.16 7.30
C THR A 20 -9.35 -5.19 6.18
N ALA A 21 -8.54 -5.20 5.11
CA ALA A 21 -8.67 -6.15 4.01
C ALA A 21 -8.64 -7.61 4.47
N GLY A 22 -7.75 -7.94 5.42
CA GLY A 22 -7.66 -9.28 6.01
C GLY A 22 -8.95 -9.74 6.70
N LEU A 23 -9.71 -8.82 7.28
CA LEU A 23 -11.02 -9.12 7.86
C LEU A 23 -12.04 -9.42 6.76
N PHE A 24 -12.18 -8.52 5.78
CA PHE A 24 -13.20 -8.66 4.74
C PHE A 24 -12.97 -9.86 3.83
N ILE A 25 -11.73 -10.17 3.47
CA ILE A 25 -11.42 -11.32 2.62
C ILE A 25 -11.84 -12.66 3.26
N LYS A 26 -11.75 -12.79 4.58
CA LYS A 26 -12.17 -14.00 5.32
C LYS A 26 -13.68 -14.21 5.31
N LEU A 27 -14.47 -13.18 5.03
CA LEU A 27 -15.93 -13.29 4.90
C LEU A 27 -16.35 -13.82 3.52
N ILE A 28 -15.45 -13.82 2.53
CA ILE A 28 -15.73 -14.22 1.15
C ILE A 28 -15.33 -15.67 0.95
N THR A 29 -16.32 -16.54 0.78
CA THR A 29 -16.12 -17.98 0.59
C THR A 29 -16.45 -18.43 -0.82
N GLY A 30 -15.71 -19.45 -1.32
CA GLY A 30 -16.01 -20.13 -2.58
C GLY A 30 -15.70 -19.33 -3.85
N TRP A 31 -15.10 -18.14 -3.75
CA TRP A 31 -14.75 -17.28 -4.87
C TRP A 31 -13.28 -17.33 -5.25
N GLN A 32 -13.00 -17.24 -6.53
CA GLN A 32 -11.64 -17.07 -7.03
C GLN A 32 -11.14 -15.67 -6.74
N THR A 33 -9.89 -15.55 -6.32
CA THR A 33 -9.30 -14.27 -5.88
C THR A 33 -9.29 -13.19 -6.97
N LEU A 34 -9.09 -13.56 -8.25
CA LEU A 34 -9.18 -12.61 -9.35
C LEU A 34 -10.60 -12.07 -9.55
N ALA A 35 -11.63 -12.90 -9.35
CA ALA A 35 -13.02 -12.46 -9.40
C ALA A 35 -13.33 -11.49 -8.25
N ILE A 36 -12.86 -11.79 -7.04
CA ILE A 36 -12.95 -10.89 -5.88
C ILE A 36 -12.29 -9.54 -6.23
N ASN A 37 -11.05 -9.56 -6.73
CA ASN A 37 -10.29 -8.35 -7.11
C ASN A 37 -11.03 -7.53 -8.18
N GLY A 38 -11.72 -8.19 -9.12
CA GLY A 38 -12.54 -7.52 -10.14
C GLY A 38 -13.74 -6.79 -9.55
N VAL A 39 -14.53 -7.47 -8.71
CA VAL A 39 -15.73 -6.87 -8.10
C VAL A 39 -15.36 -5.77 -7.12
N THR A 40 -14.41 -6.02 -6.24
CA THR A 40 -13.93 -5.02 -5.26
C THR A 40 -13.27 -3.84 -5.95
N GLY A 41 -12.53 -4.09 -7.04
CA GLY A 41 -11.96 -3.06 -7.89
C GLY A 41 -13.01 -2.15 -8.53
N ALA A 42 -14.10 -2.72 -9.06
CA ALA A 42 -15.20 -1.93 -9.61
C ALA A 42 -15.87 -1.04 -8.56
N ILE A 43 -16.12 -1.59 -7.36
CA ILE A 43 -16.67 -0.81 -6.23
C ILE A 43 -15.67 0.30 -5.83
N ALA A 44 -14.39 -0.02 -5.72
CA ALA A 44 -13.34 0.96 -5.38
C ALA A 44 -13.28 2.11 -6.38
N VAL A 45 -13.41 1.84 -7.69
CA VAL A 45 -13.48 2.87 -8.73
C VAL A 45 -14.64 3.84 -8.48
N VAL A 46 -15.84 3.31 -8.21
CA VAL A 46 -17.02 4.14 -7.91
C VAL A 46 -16.77 5.01 -6.67
N VAL A 47 -16.24 4.44 -5.60
CA VAL A 47 -15.93 5.16 -4.36
C VAL A 47 -14.89 6.26 -4.62
N MET A 48 -13.79 5.95 -5.32
CA MET A 48 -12.76 6.92 -5.66
C MET A 48 -13.32 8.07 -6.52
N MET A 49 -14.13 7.77 -7.54
CA MET A 49 -14.73 8.79 -8.39
C MET A 49 -15.62 9.75 -7.58
N ILE A 50 -16.42 9.22 -6.66
CA ILE A 50 -17.27 10.02 -5.77
C ILE A 50 -16.42 10.86 -4.81
N CYS A 51 -15.51 10.23 -4.06
CA CYS A 51 -14.71 10.91 -3.04
C CYS A 51 -13.77 11.97 -3.63
N MET A 52 -13.17 11.68 -4.78
CA MET A 52 -12.24 12.59 -5.45
C MET A 52 -12.97 13.59 -6.38
N LYS A 53 -14.29 13.46 -6.54
CA LYS A 53 -15.12 14.27 -7.47
C LYS A 53 -14.56 14.27 -8.90
N LYS A 54 -14.01 13.13 -9.33
CA LYS A 54 -13.39 12.97 -10.64
C LYS A 54 -14.33 12.25 -11.60
N THR A 55 -14.52 12.86 -12.78
CA THR A 55 -15.32 12.31 -13.87
C THR A 55 -14.50 12.02 -15.13
N ARG A 56 -13.25 12.49 -15.17
CA ARG A 56 -12.35 12.30 -16.31
C ARG A 56 -10.96 11.90 -15.83
N ILE A 57 -10.33 10.97 -16.54
CA ILE A 57 -8.97 10.50 -16.30
C ILE A 57 -8.05 11.19 -17.32
N HIS A 58 -6.98 11.80 -16.85
CA HIS A 58 -5.95 12.37 -17.71
C HIS A 58 -4.84 11.35 -17.91
N PHE A 59 -4.61 10.98 -19.16
CA PHE A 59 -3.60 10.00 -19.54
C PHE A 59 -2.26 10.71 -19.78
N THR A 60 -1.32 10.50 -18.87
CA THR A 60 0.10 10.86 -19.07
C THR A 60 0.95 9.59 -18.98
N LYS A 61 2.20 9.65 -19.44
CA LYS A 61 3.13 8.52 -19.32
C LYS A 61 3.31 8.10 -17.86
N ALA A 62 3.39 9.07 -16.94
CA ALA A 62 3.50 8.81 -15.51
C ALA A 62 2.24 8.14 -14.94
N VAL A 63 1.05 8.61 -15.32
CA VAL A 63 -0.23 8.00 -14.90
C VAL A 63 -0.34 6.56 -15.39
N VAL A 64 -0.06 6.31 -16.67
CA VAL A 64 -0.14 4.96 -17.24
C VAL A 64 0.91 4.03 -16.59
N PHE A 65 2.15 4.50 -16.44
CA PHE A 65 3.20 3.74 -15.75
C PHE A 65 2.78 3.35 -14.33
N THR A 66 2.29 4.31 -13.56
CA THR A 66 1.87 4.08 -12.17
C THR A 66 0.65 3.14 -12.11
N ALA A 67 -0.33 3.33 -12.99
CA ALA A 67 -1.53 2.50 -13.03
C ALA A 67 -1.22 1.05 -13.41
N VAL A 68 -0.37 0.83 -14.40
CA VAL A 68 0.06 -0.52 -14.81
C VAL A 68 0.79 -1.21 -13.66
N ASN A 69 1.71 -0.52 -12.99
CA ASN A 69 2.42 -1.10 -11.85
C ASN A 69 1.47 -1.38 -10.67
N ALA A 70 0.50 -0.52 -10.39
CA ALA A 70 -0.50 -0.76 -9.33
C ALA A 70 -1.41 -1.95 -9.65
N ALA A 71 -1.87 -2.09 -10.89
CA ALA A 71 -2.65 -3.25 -11.32
C ALA A 71 -1.83 -4.55 -11.25
N LEU A 72 -0.58 -4.53 -11.73
CA LEU A 72 0.35 -5.66 -11.65
C LEU A 72 0.62 -6.05 -10.19
N THR A 73 0.84 -5.07 -9.30
CA THR A 73 1.03 -5.32 -7.87
C THR A 73 -0.11 -6.16 -7.30
N SER A 74 -1.34 -5.75 -7.54
CA SER A 74 -2.52 -6.45 -7.06
C SER A 74 -2.62 -7.87 -7.63
N ILE A 75 -2.48 -8.02 -8.95
CA ILE A 75 -2.57 -9.32 -9.63
C ILE A 75 -1.47 -10.27 -9.15
N LEU A 76 -0.21 -9.80 -9.11
CA LEU A 76 0.93 -10.63 -8.72
C LEU A 76 0.85 -11.05 -7.26
N PHE A 77 0.42 -10.15 -6.36
CA PHE A 77 0.24 -10.46 -4.95
C PHE A 77 -0.86 -11.51 -4.73
N VAL A 78 -1.97 -11.38 -5.44
CA VAL A 78 -3.06 -12.36 -5.43
C VAL A 78 -2.59 -13.73 -5.95
N MET A 79 -1.83 -13.73 -7.05
CA MET A 79 -1.26 -14.97 -7.60
C MET A 79 -0.24 -15.59 -6.64
N ALA A 80 0.62 -14.78 -6.02
CA ALA A 80 1.59 -15.26 -5.04
C ALA A 80 0.92 -16.05 -3.91
N ASN A 81 -0.17 -15.53 -3.36
CA ASN A 81 -0.93 -16.18 -2.29
C ASN A 81 -1.53 -17.54 -2.68
N ARG A 82 -1.59 -17.88 -3.98
CA ARG A 82 -1.99 -19.22 -4.45
C ARG A 82 -0.86 -20.23 -4.45
N TYR A 83 0.38 -19.76 -4.60
CA TYR A 83 1.55 -20.62 -4.78
C TYR A 83 2.46 -20.68 -3.55
N THR A 84 2.36 -19.73 -2.63
CA THR A 84 3.11 -19.73 -1.38
C THR A 84 2.22 -19.47 -0.16
N THR A 85 2.79 -19.53 1.04
CA THR A 85 2.05 -19.18 2.25
C THR A 85 1.73 -17.68 2.29
N ALA A 86 0.63 -17.30 2.93
CA ALA A 86 0.28 -15.88 3.09
C ALA A 86 1.39 -15.10 3.79
N ALA A 87 2.05 -15.70 4.80
CA ALA A 87 3.17 -15.10 5.51
C ALA A 87 4.35 -14.80 4.58
N ASN A 88 4.75 -15.78 3.75
CA ASN A 88 5.81 -15.57 2.77
C ASN A 88 5.43 -14.50 1.74
N ALA A 89 4.19 -14.55 1.22
CA ALA A 89 3.71 -13.58 0.24
C ALA A 89 3.75 -12.15 0.80
N ILE A 90 3.28 -11.95 2.03
CA ILE A 90 3.28 -10.65 2.70
C ILE A 90 4.73 -10.19 2.98
N ALA A 91 5.57 -11.05 3.56
CA ALA A 91 6.95 -10.69 3.88
C ALA A 91 7.74 -10.28 2.62
N MET A 92 7.57 -11.00 1.50
CA MET A 92 8.22 -10.67 0.23
C MET A 92 7.63 -9.41 -0.42
N HIS A 93 6.31 -9.21 -0.36
CA HIS A 93 5.67 -8.00 -0.87
C HIS A 93 6.16 -6.73 -0.14
N TYR A 94 6.27 -6.79 1.18
CA TYR A 94 6.74 -5.67 1.99
C TYR A 94 8.26 -5.46 1.98
N THR A 95 8.98 -6.08 1.03
CA THR A 95 10.31 -5.60 0.62
C THR A 95 10.23 -4.28 -0.17
N ASN A 96 9.03 -3.84 -0.56
CA ASN A 96 8.82 -2.62 -1.36
C ASN A 96 9.54 -1.37 -0.81
N PRO A 97 9.62 -1.05 0.52
CA PRO A 97 10.36 0.12 0.99
C PRO A 97 11.85 0.07 0.64
N MET A 98 12.44 -1.12 0.61
CA MET A 98 13.86 -1.29 0.21
C MET A 98 14.02 -0.91 -1.28
N PHE A 99 13.11 -1.37 -2.15
CA PHE A 99 13.12 -0.99 -3.56
C PHE A 99 12.81 0.50 -3.78
N VAL A 100 11.93 1.10 -2.98
CA VAL A 100 11.69 2.55 -3.02
C VAL A 100 12.97 3.32 -2.72
N VAL A 101 13.73 2.90 -1.69
CA VAL A 101 15.04 3.50 -1.35
C VAL A 101 16.02 3.38 -2.51
N LEU A 102 16.15 2.19 -3.10
CA LEU A 102 17.05 1.94 -4.22
C LEU A 102 16.67 2.75 -5.47
N PHE A 103 15.38 2.79 -5.82
CA PHE A 103 14.90 3.52 -7.00
C PHE A 103 15.01 5.02 -6.81
N SER A 104 14.68 5.55 -5.61
CA SER A 104 14.89 6.97 -5.29
C SER A 104 16.36 7.35 -5.43
N ALA A 105 17.27 6.54 -4.87
CA ALA A 105 18.71 6.77 -4.98
C ALA A 105 19.19 6.78 -6.45
N ALA A 106 18.68 5.85 -7.26
CA ALA A 106 19.03 5.77 -8.68
C ALA A 106 18.53 6.97 -9.49
N ILE A 107 17.32 7.45 -9.21
CA ILE A 107 16.70 8.58 -9.92
C ILE A 107 17.34 9.91 -9.51
N GLU A 108 17.50 10.12 -8.20
CA GLU A 108 18.07 11.35 -7.64
C GLU A 108 19.61 11.39 -7.76
N ARG A 109 20.25 10.27 -8.14
CA ARG A 109 21.69 10.07 -8.17
C ARG A 109 22.35 10.42 -6.81
N LYS A 110 21.64 10.22 -5.73
CA LYS A 110 22.08 10.46 -4.36
C LYS A 110 21.57 9.33 -3.46
N TRP A 111 22.45 8.81 -2.61
CA TRP A 111 22.01 7.86 -1.60
C TRP A 111 21.10 8.54 -0.57
N PRO A 112 20.01 7.87 -0.14
CA PRO A 112 19.17 8.37 0.94
C PRO A 112 19.98 8.62 2.21
N ASN A 113 19.46 9.47 3.07
CA ASN A 113 20.03 9.71 4.39
C ASN A 113 20.26 8.37 5.11
N LYS A 114 21.43 8.25 5.75
CA LYS A 114 21.82 7.04 6.53
C LYS A 114 20.74 6.63 7.53
N ALA A 115 20.06 7.61 8.15
CA ALA A 115 18.96 7.35 9.08
C ALA A 115 17.76 6.69 8.38
N GLN A 116 17.34 7.17 7.21
CA GLN A 116 16.24 6.56 6.44
C GLN A 116 16.58 5.14 5.99
N SER A 117 17.81 4.92 5.52
CA SER A 117 18.27 3.57 5.13
C SER A 117 18.29 2.62 6.34
N ALA A 118 18.77 3.06 7.48
CA ALA A 118 18.77 2.28 8.71
C ALA A 118 17.35 1.94 9.19
N LEU A 119 16.43 2.91 9.12
CA LEU A 119 15.02 2.68 9.47
C LEU A 119 14.32 1.71 8.50
N THR A 120 14.62 1.78 7.21
CA THR A 120 14.10 0.83 6.22
C THR A 120 14.53 -0.60 6.58
N VAL A 121 15.79 -0.79 6.93
CA VAL A 121 16.30 -2.10 7.38
C VAL A 121 15.65 -2.52 8.69
N LEU A 122 15.52 -1.62 9.66
CA LEU A 122 14.89 -1.91 10.95
C LEU A 122 13.43 -2.35 10.77
N ILE A 123 12.65 -1.63 9.97
CA ILE A 123 11.25 -1.96 9.68
C ILE A 123 11.16 -3.31 8.97
N PHE A 124 12.04 -3.57 8.01
CA PHE A 124 12.09 -4.86 7.32
C PHE A 124 12.40 -6.03 8.27
N LEU A 125 13.34 -5.84 9.20
CA LEU A 125 13.62 -6.84 10.24
C LEU A 125 12.40 -7.05 11.16
N GLY A 126 11.66 -5.97 11.48
CA GLY A 126 10.39 -6.05 12.20
C GLY A 126 9.32 -6.86 11.44
N ILE A 127 9.24 -6.70 10.11
CA ILE A 127 8.34 -7.49 9.25
C ILE A 127 8.73 -8.97 9.29
N LEU A 128 10.01 -9.29 9.10
CA LEU A 128 10.49 -10.67 9.19
C LEU A 128 10.21 -11.29 10.57
N LEU A 129 10.40 -10.51 11.63
CA LEU A 129 10.09 -10.94 12.99
C LEU A 129 8.59 -11.20 13.18
N SER A 130 7.71 -10.36 12.62
CA SER A 130 6.26 -10.54 12.73
C SER A 130 5.75 -11.86 12.16
N PHE A 131 6.49 -12.46 11.24
CA PHE A 131 6.15 -13.72 10.58
C PHE A 131 7.14 -14.85 10.88
N ALA A 132 8.03 -14.70 11.87
CA ALA A 132 9.12 -15.65 12.13
C ALA A 132 8.66 -17.08 12.41
N ASP A 133 7.47 -17.26 12.99
CA ASP A 133 6.82 -18.55 13.25
C ASP A 133 6.00 -19.07 12.06
N GLN A 134 5.83 -18.28 11.02
CA GLN A 134 4.98 -18.60 9.86
C GLN A 134 5.79 -18.66 8.55
N ILE A 135 6.99 -18.07 8.54
CA ILE A 135 7.90 -18.13 7.38
C ILE A 135 8.44 -19.57 7.27
N GLY A 136 8.19 -20.18 6.13
CA GLY A 136 8.66 -21.52 5.84
C GLY A 136 7.66 -22.27 4.95
N GLY A 137 8.12 -23.33 4.33
CA GLY A 137 7.32 -24.00 3.31
C GLY A 137 7.06 -23.09 2.11
N GLY A 138 6.05 -23.38 1.35
CA GLY A 138 5.69 -22.56 0.20
C GLY A 138 6.57 -22.82 -1.04
N ASN A 139 6.07 -22.40 -2.17
CA ASN A 139 6.72 -22.61 -3.46
C ASN A 139 7.59 -21.40 -3.82
N ALA A 140 8.81 -21.64 -4.32
CA ALA A 140 9.72 -20.61 -4.78
C ALA A 140 9.10 -19.68 -5.84
N TRP A 141 8.24 -20.20 -6.71
CA TRP A 141 7.51 -19.41 -7.70
C TRP A 141 6.57 -18.40 -7.05
N GLY A 142 5.81 -18.81 -6.02
CA GLY A 142 4.94 -17.89 -5.26
C GLY A 142 5.74 -16.81 -4.54
N ASN A 143 6.88 -17.16 -3.95
CA ASN A 143 7.79 -16.20 -3.32
C ASN A 143 8.34 -15.20 -4.34
N PHE A 144 8.70 -15.66 -5.54
CA PHE A 144 9.16 -14.79 -6.63
C PHE A 144 8.05 -13.81 -7.09
N LEU A 145 6.82 -14.29 -7.28
CA LEU A 145 5.69 -13.44 -7.64
C LEU A 145 5.42 -12.36 -6.57
N ALA A 146 5.52 -12.73 -5.29
CA ALA A 146 5.37 -11.80 -4.17
C ALA A 146 6.48 -10.74 -4.16
N LEU A 147 7.73 -11.14 -4.40
CA LEU A 147 8.85 -10.21 -4.50
C LEU A 147 8.64 -9.23 -5.67
N VAL A 148 8.24 -9.72 -6.85
CA VAL A 148 7.95 -8.86 -8.01
C VAL A 148 6.77 -7.92 -7.71
N SER A 149 5.76 -8.36 -6.95
CA SER A 149 4.69 -7.47 -6.50
C SER A 149 5.20 -6.34 -5.60
N GLY A 150 6.20 -6.61 -4.75
CA GLY A 150 6.88 -5.59 -3.95
C GLY A 150 7.64 -4.58 -4.83
N VAL A 151 8.33 -5.05 -5.88
CA VAL A 151 9.01 -4.19 -6.86
C VAL A 151 8.01 -3.29 -7.59
N THR A 152 6.91 -3.86 -8.10
CA THR A 152 5.88 -3.07 -8.80
C THR A 152 5.20 -2.08 -7.86
N PHE A 153 4.99 -2.42 -6.60
CA PHE A 153 4.46 -1.49 -5.61
C PHE A 153 5.44 -0.35 -5.31
N ALA A 154 6.75 -0.62 -5.25
CA ALA A 154 7.76 0.43 -5.17
C ALA A 154 7.69 1.38 -6.37
N CYS A 155 7.48 0.85 -7.58
CA CYS A 155 7.27 1.65 -8.78
C CYS A 155 6.02 2.55 -8.68
N VAL A 156 4.98 2.17 -7.93
CA VAL A 156 3.82 3.03 -7.67
C VAL A 156 4.22 4.26 -6.87
N PHE A 157 5.01 4.11 -5.80
CA PHE A 157 5.48 5.25 -5.01
C PHE A 157 6.33 6.20 -5.85
N ILE A 158 7.25 5.66 -6.61
CA ILE A 158 8.13 6.45 -7.48
C ILE A 158 7.35 7.09 -8.64
N GLY A 159 6.49 6.35 -9.31
CA GLY A 159 5.69 6.81 -10.43
C GLY A 159 4.80 8.01 -10.07
N ASN A 160 4.32 8.06 -8.84
CA ASN A 160 3.53 9.18 -8.33
C ASN A 160 4.35 10.47 -8.08
N GLN A 161 5.67 10.43 -8.15
CA GLN A 161 6.55 11.59 -8.06
C GLN A 161 7.05 12.08 -9.43
N LEU A 162 6.78 11.33 -10.50
CA LEU A 162 7.24 11.69 -11.83
C LEU A 162 6.49 12.93 -12.37
N PRO A 163 7.13 13.71 -13.27
CA PRO A 163 6.48 14.83 -13.94
C PRO A 163 5.19 14.40 -14.66
N GLY A 164 4.11 15.13 -14.44
CA GLY A 164 2.80 14.83 -14.99
C GLY A 164 2.05 13.68 -14.26
N ALA A 165 2.55 13.22 -13.13
CA ALA A 165 1.84 12.23 -12.30
C ALA A 165 0.55 12.79 -11.72
N SER A 166 -0.47 11.95 -11.73
CA SER A 166 -1.74 12.14 -11.03
C SER A 166 -2.07 10.86 -10.27
N PRO A 167 -1.75 10.78 -8.96
CA PRO A 167 -2.05 9.59 -8.17
C PRO A 167 -3.51 9.19 -8.21
N GLN A 168 -4.41 10.16 -8.27
CA GLN A 168 -5.84 9.93 -8.39
C GLN A 168 -6.20 9.21 -9.71
N ASP A 169 -5.70 9.73 -10.84
CA ASP A 169 -5.96 9.12 -12.15
C ASP A 169 -5.31 7.73 -12.26
N ALA A 170 -4.10 7.59 -11.73
CA ALA A 170 -3.38 6.32 -11.72
C ALA A 170 -4.10 5.26 -10.89
N SER A 171 -4.59 5.61 -9.70
CA SER A 171 -5.34 4.68 -8.84
C SER A 171 -6.67 4.25 -9.49
N ILE A 172 -7.45 5.19 -10.03
CA ILE A 172 -8.70 4.86 -10.72
C ILE A 172 -8.40 3.96 -11.92
N LEU A 173 -7.41 4.29 -12.74
CA LEU A 173 -7.07 3.51 -13.95
C LEU A 173 -6.59 2.09 -13.59
N ALA A 174 -5.81 1.94 -12.53
CA ALA A 174 -5.36 0.63 -12.05
C ALA A 174 -6.54 -0.28 -11.67
N TYR A 175 -7.50 0.26 -10.89
CA TYR A 175 -8.66 -0.52 -10.45
C TYR A 175 -9.69 -0.72 -11.57
N VAL A 176 -9.78 0.17 -12.55
CA VAL A 176 -10.50 -0.11 -13.82
C VAL A 176 -9.86 -1.32 -14.52
N GLY A 177 -8.53 -1.38 -14.59
CA GLY A 177 -7.82 -2.54 -15.15
C GLY A 177 -8.15 -3.83 -14.40
N ASN A 178 -8.11 -3.81 -13.07
CA ASN A 178 -8.47 -4.95 -12.24
C ASN A 178 -9.94 -5.37 -12.43
N ALA A 179 -10.85 -4.40 -12.55
CA ALA A 179 -12.26 -4.66 -12.82
C ALA A 179 -12.45 -5.31 -14.19
N VAL A 180 -11.80 -4.79 -15.23
CA VAL A 180 -11.89 -5.36 -16.61
C VAL A 180 -11.41 -6.80 -16.65
N ILE A 181 -10.34 -7.14 -15.92
CA ILE A 181 -9.80 -8.50 -15.88
C ILE A 181 -10.66 -9.41 -15.01
N GLY A 182 -11.10 -8.95 -13.85
CA GLY A 182 -11.72 -9.81 -12.84
C GLY A 182 -13.24 -9.90 -12.89
N LEU A 183 -13.97 -8.86 -13.35
CA LEU A 183 -15.44 -8.91 -13.44
C LEU A 183 -15.97 -10.04 -14.34
N PRO A 184 -15.37 -10.32 -15.52
CA PRO A 184 -15.82 -11.45 -16.33
C PRO A 184 -15.75 -12.78 -15.57
N LEU A 185 -14.76 -12.94 -14.69
CA LEU A 185 -14.60 -14.15 -13.88
C LEU A 185 -15.66 -14.27 -12.78
N ALA A 186 -16.24 -13.14 -12.34
CA ALA A 186 -17.28 -13.14 -11.32
C ALA A 186 -18.57 -13.83 -11.80
N PHE A 187 -18.87 -13.78 -13.08
CA PHE A 187 -20.04 -14.47 -13.66
C PHE A 187 -19.97 -16.00 -13.58
N PHE A 188 -18.78 -16.55 -13.40
CA PHE A 188 -18.54 -17.98 -13.25
C PHE A 188 -18.41 -18.41 -11.78
N GLN A 189 -18.58 -17.50 -10.83
CA GLN A 189 -18.54 -17.83 -9.41
C GLN A 189 -19.94 -18.21 -8.90
N PRO A 190 -20.01 -19.01 -7.82
CA PRO A 190 -21.30 -19.27 -7.16
C PRO A 190 -21.90 -17.98 -6.61
N MET A 191 -23.22 -17.93 -6.49
CA MET A 191 -23.90 -16.78 -5.88
C MET A 191 -23.35 -16.53 -4.47
N PRO A 192 -22.91 -15.29 -4.15
CA PRO A 192 -22.32 -15.00 -2.84
C PRO A 192 -23.38 -15.13 -1.73
N SER A 193 -22.98 -15.67 -0.60
CA SER A 193 -23.78 -15.59 0.63
C SER A 193 -23.95 -14.13 1.09
N ALA A 194 -24.92 -13.86 1.96
CA ALA A 194 -25.08 -12.52 2.54
C ALA A 194 -23.79 -12.00 3.19
N LEU A 195 -23.06 -12.89 3.89
CA LEU A 195 -21.78 -12.56 4.53
C LEU A 195 -20.69 -12.30 3.48
N SER A 196 -20.65 -13.05 2.39
CA SER A 196 -19.72 -12.81 1.29
C SER A 196 -19.99 -11.49 0.57
N TRP A 197 -21.25 -11.06 0.47
CA TRP A 197 -21.60 -9.72 -0.02
C TRP A 197 -21.07 -8.62 0.89
N VAL A 198 -21.19 -8.78 2.23
CA VAL A 198 -20.58 -7.85 3.20
C VAL A 198 -19.07 -7.76 2.99
N GLY A 199 -18.41 -8.91 2.78
CA GLY A 199 -16.97 -8.96 2.49
C GLY A 199 -16.60 -8.23 1.19
N LEU A 200 -17.31 -8.51 0.10
CA LEU A 200 -17.05 -7.88 -1.22
C LEU A 200 -17.26 -6.37 -1.19
N ILE A 201 -18.40 -5.92 -0.62
CA ILE A 201 -18.70 -4.49 -0.52
C ILE A 201 -17.74 -3.80 0.45
N GLY A 202 -17.50 -4.38 1.63
CA GLY A 202 -16.58 -3.85 2.63
C GLY A 202 -15.16 -3.68 2.07
N MET A 203 -14.64 -4.71 1.37
CA MET A 203 -13.33 -4.67 0.73
C MET A 203 -13.26 -3.63 -0.39
N GLY A 204 -14.32 -3.48 -1.19
CA GLY A 204 -14.37 -2.44 -2.24
C GLY A 204 -14.43 -1.03 -1.67
N LEU A 205 -15.18 -0.81 -0.58
CA LEU A 205 -15.26 0.47 0.11
C LEU A 205 -13.90 0.83 0.75
N GLU A 206 -13.28 -0.12 1.46
CA GLU A 206 -11.98 0.10 2.09
C GLU A 206 -10.92 0.48 1.06
N LEU A 207 -10.81 -0.29 -0.06
CA LEU A 207 -9.88 0.00 -1.15
C LEU A 207 -10.12 1.41 -1.74
N GLY A 208 -11.36 1.77 -2.01
CA GLY A 208 -11.70 3.08 -2.55
C GLY A 208 -11.33 4.23 -1.61
N LEU A 209 -11.59 4.09 -0.31
CA LEU A 209 -11.23 5.07 0.71
C LEU A 209 -9.72 5.13 0.92
N ALA A 210 -9.05 3.96 0.99
CA ALA A 210 -7.61 3.87 1.15
C ALA A 210 -6.88 4.58 0.01
N TYR A 211 -7.23 4.27 -1.25
CA TYR A 211 -6.59 4.90 -2.41
C TYR A 211 -6.95 6.37 -2.59
N THR A 212 -8.10 6.81 -2.07
CA THR A 212 -8.42 8.23 -1.97
C THR A 212 -7.44 8.94 -1.03
N CYS A 213 -7.25 8.41 0.18
CA CYS A 213 -6.28 8.94 1.14
C CYS A 213 -4.84 8.83 0.61
N PHE A 214 -4.44 7.68 0.07
CA PHE A 214 -3.13 7.47 -0.52
C PHE A 214 -2.81 8.50 -1.61
N SER A 215 -3.75 8.75 -2.51
CA SER A 215 -3.56 9.71 -3.61
C SER A 215 -3.32 11.15 -3.14
N ILE A 216 -3.87 11.52 -1.99
CA ILE A 216 -3.63 12.83 -1.36
C ILE A 216 -2.26 12.83 -0.68
N GLY A 217 -1.98 11.78 0.09
CA GLY A 217 -0.78 11.67 0.92
C GLY A 217 0.50 11.54 0.11
N VAL A 218 0.52 10.69 -0.91
CA VAL A 218 1.73 10.37 -1.69
C VAL A 218 2.30 11.57 -2.46
N LYS A 219 1.48 12.57 -2.78
CA LYS A 219 1.94 13.85 -3.36
C LYS A 219 2.66 14.77 -2.38
N ARG A 220 2.40 14.59 -1.08
CA ARG A 220 2.83 15.50 -0.01
C ARG A 220 3.89 14.87 0.89
N THR A 221 4.27 13.63 0.63
CA THR A 221 5.18 12.81 1.42
C THR A 221 6.26 12.28 0.50
N SER A 222 7.50 12.16 0.99
CA SER A 222 8.57 11.54 0.20
C SER A 222 8.23 10.07 -0.11
N PRO A 223 8.67 9.50 -1.25
CA PRO A 223 8.39 8.11 -1.60
C PRO A 223 8.83 7.13 -0.51
N VAL A 224 10.01 7.35 0.07
CA VAL A 224 10.56 6.51 1.15
C VAL A 224 9.68 6.59 2.38
N ALA A 225 9.34 7.80 2.85
CA ALA A 225 8.49 7.95 4.02
C ALA A 225 7.08 7.40 3.80
N ALA A 226 6.48 7.64 2.63
CA ALA A 226 5.17 7.09 2.29
C ALA A 226 5.18 5.55 2.30
N SER A 227 6.20 4.91 1.73
CA SER A 227 6.32 3.46 1.72
C SER A 227 6.53 2.87 3.12
N LEU A 228 7.30 3.53 3.97
CA LEU A 228 7.52 3.10 5.36
C LEU A 228 6.25 3.26 6.21
N ILE A 229 5.51 4.38 6.06
CA ILE A 229 4.27 4.61 6.78
C ILE A 229 3.18 3.60 6.35
N SER A 230 3.15 3.19 5.08
CA SER A 230 2.18 2.21 4.59
C SER A 230 2.31 0.85 5.28
N VAL A 231 3.48 0.51 5.85
CA VAL A 231 3.70 -0.72 6.64
C VAL A 231 2.85 -0.74 7.93
N LEU A 232 2.29 0.40 8.35
CA LEU A 232 1.33 0.46 9.47
C LEU A 232 0.13 -0.48 9.27
N GLU A 233 -0.22 -0.79 8.03
CA GLU A 233 -1.20 -1.82 7.69
C GLU A 233 -0.91 -3.16 8.40
N LEU A 234 0.35 -3.62 8.38
CA LEU A 234 0.75 -4.88 9.02
C LEU A 234 0.57 -4.88 10.54
N VAL A 235 0.69 -3.71 11.15
CA VAL A 235 0.52 -3.55 12.60
C VAL A 235 -0.97 -3.54 12.98
N CYS A 236 -1.80 -2.89 12.17
CA CYS A 236 -3.22 -2.76 12.46
C CYS A 236 -4.02 -4.02 12.10
N ASN A 237 -3.59 -4.79 11.08
CA ASN A 237 -4.31 -5.97 10.63
C ASN A 237 -4.55 -7.02 11.75
N PRO A 238 -3.56 -7.45 12.55
CA PRO A 238 -3.77 -8.38 13.64
C PRO A 238 -4.76 -7.88 14.70
N ILE A 239 -4.86 -6.57 14.89
CA ILE A 239 -5.80 -5.97 15.85
C ILE A 239 -7.23 -6.25 15.41
N TRP A 240 -7.56 -6.01 14.14
CA TRP A 240 -8.88 -6.26 13.59
C TRP A 240 -9.24 -7.75 13.61
N VAL A 241 -8.30 -8.61 13.20
CA VAL A 241 -8.49 -10.05 13.20
C VAL A 241 -8.73 -10.58 14.61
N PHE A 242 -8.01 -10.07 15.61
CA PHE A 242 -8.25 -10.42 17.03
C PHE A 242 -9.62 -9.93 17.51
N LEU A 243 -9.97 -8.66 17.26
CA LEU A 243 -11.22 -8.06 17.78
C LEU A 243 -12.48 -8.68 17.17
N PHE A 244 -12.46 -8.98 15.87
CA PHE A 244 -13.66 -9.42 15.15
C PHE A 244 -13.73 -10.93 14.92
N LEU A 245 -12.59 -11.62 14.88
CA LEU A 245 -12.52 -13.06 14.62
C LEU A 245 -12.00 -13.86 15.81
N GLY A 246 -11.52 -13.21 16.88
CA GLY A 246 -10.99 -13.86 18.07
C GLY A 246 -9.64 -14.58 17.86
N GLU A 247 -9.00 -14.43 16.71
CA GLU A 247 -7.69 -15.04 16.42
C GLU A 247 -6.58 -14.28 17.16
N ARG A 248 -5.85 -14.96 18.03
CA ARG A 248 -4.77 -14.35 18.81
C ARG A 248 -3.49 -14.24 18.00
N PRO A 249 -2.89 -13.03 17.86
CA PRO A 249 -1.59 -12.88 17.23
C PRO A 249 -0.51 -13.63 18.03
N SER A 250 0.49 -14.15 17.32
CA SER A 250 1.64 -14.80 17.97
C SER A 250 2.51 -13.77 18.69
N ILE A 251 3.38 -14.26 19.60
CA ILE A 251 4.35 -13.39 20.27
C ILE A 251 5.31 -12.73 19.26
N PHE A 252 5.68 -13.43 18.20
CA PHE A 252 6.52 -12.89 17.14
C PHE A 252 5.83 -11.76 16.38
N THR A 253 4.52 -11.93 16.07
CA THR A 253 3.71 -10.87 15.47
C THR A 253 3.69 -9.62 16.36
N LEU A 254 3.48 -9.76 17.67
CA LEU A 254 3.45 -8.63 18.59
C LEU A 254 4.81 -7.91 18.68
N LEU A 255 5.91 -8.67 18.81
CA LEU A 255 7.26 -8.09 18.86
C LEU A 255 7.62 -7.39 17.55
N GLY A 256 7.31 -8.00 16.42
CA GLY A 256 7.53 -7.39 15.12
C GLY A 256 6.73 -6.10 14.93
N CYS A 257 5.46 -6.06 15.34
CA CYS A 257 4.62 -4.87 15.33
C CYS A 257 5.23 -3.71 16.16
N ILE A 258 5.80 -4.00 17.33
CA ILE A 258 6.47 -3.00 18.17
C ILE A 258 7.67 -2.41 17.42
N VAL A 259 8.51 -3.25 16.81
CA VAL A 259 9.69 -2.81 16.03
C VAL A 259 9.25 -1.95 14.83
N ILE A 260 8.22 -2.37 14.11
CA ILE A 260 7.67 -1.64 12.96
C ILE A 260 7.15 -0.26 13.41
N LEU A 261 6.32 -0.20 14.46
CA LEU A 261 5.79 1.06 14.98
C LEU A 261 6.90 2.02 15.39
N PHE A 262 7.90 1.52 16.10
CA PHE A 262 9.06 2.32 16.51
C PHE A 262 9.77 2.91 15.28
N GLY A 263 10.03 2.09 14.26
CA GLY A 263 10.63 2.53 13.00
C GLY A 263 9.79 3.58 12.26
N ILE A 264 8.47 3.42 12.18
CA ILE A 264 7.56 4.37 11.53
C ILE A 264 7.55 5.71 12.28
N VAL A 265 7.44 5.70 13.60
CA VAL A 265 7.45 6.93 14.42
C VAL A 265 8.74 7.70 14.21
N LEU A 266 9.90 7.03 14.27
CA LEU A 266 11.20 7.67 14.01
C LEU A 266 11.27 8.23 12.59
N ASN A 267 10.76 7.52 11.59
CA ASN A 267 10.75 7.99 10.20
C ASN A 267 9.92 9.28 10.04
N VAL A 268 8.73 9.34 10.64
CA VAL A 268 7.88 10.53 10.61
C VAL A 268 8.55 11.71 11.32
N MET A 269 9.21 11.47 12.45
CA MET A 269 9.95 12.52 13.16
C MET A 269 11.11 13.09 12.32
N ILE A 270 11.87 12.23 11.64
CA ILE A 270 12.97 12.64 10.75
C ILE A 270 12.42 13.45 9.56
N GLU A 271 11.35 12.98 8.93
CA GLU A 271 10.75 13.69 7.80
C GLU A 271 10.21 15.07 8.20
N ASN A 272 9.53 15.18 9.35
CA ASN A 272 9.05 16.45 9.85
C ASN A 272 10.20 17.43 10.10
N LYS A 273 11.28 16.98 10.73
CA LYS A 273 12.47 17.81 10.98
C LYS A 273 13.13 18.30 9.69
N GLN A 274 13.23 17.43 8.67
CA GLN A 274 13.76 17.80 7.35
C GLN A 274 12.87 18.84 6.65
N ASN A 275 11.54 18.69 6.74
CA ASN A 275 10.59 19.63 6.19
C ASN A 275 10.62 20.99 6.90
N GLU A 276 10.85 21.05 8.21
CA GLU A 276 11.03 22.29 8.97
C GLU A 276 12.33 23.02 8.57
N GLN A 277 13.42 22.29 8.45
CA GLN A 277 14.71 22.85 8.03
C GLN A 277 14.67 23.42 6.60
N ALA A 278 13.91 22.80 5.71
CA ALA A 278 13.72 23.29 4.34
C ALA A 278 12.87 24.57 4.26
N ARG A 279 12.04 24.85 5.28
CA ARG A 279 11.17 26.06 5.35
C ARG A 279 11.88 27.30 5.91
N GLN A 280 12.90 27.13 6.76
CA GLN A 280 13.58 28.25 7.43
C GLN A 280 14.27 29.23 6.45
N PRO A 281 14.98 28.80 5.39
CA PRO A 281 15.59 29.71 4.42
C PRO A 281 14.58 30.55 3.62
N GLU A 282 13.36 30.02 3.35
CA GLU A 282 12.33 30.77 2.65
C GLU A 282 11.73 31.89 3.51
N ALA A 283 11.60 31.66 4.82
CA ALA A 283 11.06 32.65 5.77
C ALA A 283 12.03 33.82 5.97
N GLU A 284 13.33 33.56 6.03
CA GLU A 284 14.38 34.61 6.14
C GLU A 284 14.46 35.47 4.88
N THR A 285 14.26 34.87 3.69
CA THR A 285 14.32 35.63 2.41
C THR A 285 13.11 36.54 2.20
N ILE A 286 11.95 36.23 2.83
CA ILE A 286 10.73 37.05 2.77
C ILE A 286 10.79 38.19 3.78
N SER A 287 11.48 38.01 4.92
CA SER A 287 11.63 39.02 5.99
C SER A 287 12.63 40.13 5.63
N THR A 288 13.49 39.90 4.62
CA THR A 288 14.54 40.85 4.18
C THR A 288 14.15 41.63 2.90
N LYS A 289 12.95 41.45 2.40
CA LYS A 289 12.32 42.25 1.32
C LYS A 289 11.17 43.07 1.86
#